data_5607c7f5c615bb4706149571eece8401
#
_entry.id   5607c7f5c615bb4706149571eece8401
#
_cell.length_a   1.000
_cell.length_b   1.000
_cell.length_c   1.000
_cell.angle_alpha   90.00
_cell.angle_beta   90.00
_cell.angle_gamma   90.00
#
_symmetry.space_group_name_H-M   'P 1'
#
loop_
_entity.id
_entity.type
_entity.pdbx_description
1 polymer ?
#
loop_
_entity_poly.entity_id
_entity_poly.type
_entity_poly.pdbx_seq_one_letter_code
_entity_poly.pdbx_strand_id
1 'polypeptide(L)'
;MKTELPRKFILGFALAAALFFIFMVSSRPLLALGVLFLSHLLILFPTLVANCPWWGPVVTRFETPRREVWLTIDDGPDPIHTPRMLEILERFEAQATFFVIGERAAKYPNELEAIRAAGHEVANHTATHPSGTFWCYPPGRIADEIDRGVASRYFRAPAGLKNFFVHPALARRGMQLVGWTVRGLDTVKKDPAAVAALILKRVRPGAIVLLHEGHRTASEPDFHPHCLELTLAALTNANYRCVLPGKW
;
A
#
# COMPACT_ATOMS: atom_id res chain seq x y z
N MET A 1 6.59 3.52 19.10
CA MET A 1 5.68 3.90 20.20
C MET A 1 5.28 5.38 20.26
N LYS A 2 5.49 6.22 19.20
CA LYS A 2 5.23 7.67 19.22
C LYS A 2 4.00 8.14 18.39
N THR A 3 3.15 7.26 17.90
CA THR A 3 2.10 7.61 16.91
C THR A 3 0.66 7.59 17.42
N GLU A 4 0.43 7.27 18.69
CA GLU A 4 -0.94 7.30 19.25
C GLU A 4 -1.45 8.72 19.59
N LEU A 5 -0.54 9.67 19.81
CA LEU A 5 -0.91 11.02 20.19
C LEU A 5 -1.69 11.77 19.11
N PRO A 6 -1.28 11.76 17.82
CA PRO A 6 -2.05 12.42 16.76
C PRO A 6 -3.46 11.85 16.61
N ARG A 7 -3.60 10.51 16.66
CA ARG A 7 -4.90 9.84 16.53
C ARG A 7 -5.87 10.23 17.65
N LYS A 8 -5.44 10.13 18.91
CA LYS A 8 -6.26 10.49 20.08
C LYS A 8 -6.65 11.97 20.03
N PHE A 9 -5.70 12.84 19.66
CA PHE A 9 -5.94 14.27 19.50
C PHE A 9 -6.99 14.57 18.42
N ILE A 10 -6.85 13.97 17.22
CA ILE A 10 -7.78 14.19 16.10
C ILE A 10 -9.20 13.74 16.48
N LEU A 11 -9.34 12.55 17.07
CA LEU A 11 -10.64 12.03 17.48
C LEU A 11 -11.27 12.86 18.62
N GLY A 12 -10.46 13.28 19.60
CA GLY A 12 -10.91 14.16 20.68
C GLY A 12 -11.35 15.53 20.17
N PHE A 13 -10.58 16.12 19.24
CA PHE A 13 -10.94 17.38 18.60
C PHE A 13 -12.22 17.26 17.77
N ALA A 14 -12.41 16.16 17.03
CA ALA A 14 -13.62 15.92 16.25
C ALA A 14 -14.87 15.83 17.13
N LEU A 15 -14.76 15.13 18.27
CA LEU A 15 -15.84 15.06 19.27
C LEU A 15 -16.14 16.45 19.86
N ALA A 16 -15.10 17.20 20.28
CA ALA A 16 -15.26 18.55 20.80
C ALA A 16 -15.89 19.49 19.76
N ALA A 17 -15.49 19.39 18.49
CA ALA A 17 -16.06 20.17 17.39
C ALA A 17 -17.54 19.85 17.15
N ALA A 18 -17.95 18.59 17.26
CA ALA A 18 -19.35 18.19 17.16
C ALA A 18 -20.19 18.75 18.31
N LEU A 19 -19.70 18.68 19.55
CA LEU A 19 -20.36 19.26 20.71
C LEU A 19 -20.44 20.79 20.61
N PHE A 20 -19.36 21.44 20.19
CA PHE A 20 -19.32 22.88 19.96
C PHE A 20 -20.32 23.30 18.88
N PHE A 21 -20.45 22.52 17.80
CA PHE A 21 -21.43 22.77 16.74
C PHE A 21 -22.86 22.75 17.30
N ILE A 22 -23.21 21.71 18.07
CA ILE A 22 -24.55 21.58 18.68
C ILE A 22 -24.87 22.80 19.58
N PHE A 23 -23.89 23.24 20.35
CA PHE A 23 -24.09 24.35 21.31
C PHE A 23 -24.16 25.72 20.62
N MET A 24 -23.37 25.93 19.55
CA MET A 24 -23.17 27.24 18.97
C MET A 24 -23.93 27.48 17.66
N VAL A 25 -24.57 26.45 17.07
CA VAL A 25 -25.19 26.55 15.74
C VAL A 25 -26.32 27.61 15.68
N SER A 26 -27.05 27.80 16.77
CA SER A 26 -28.14 28.79 16.83
C SER A 26 -27.65 30.23 17.02
N SER A 27 -26.53 30.44 17.75
CA SER A 27 -26.01 31.79 18.09
C SER A 27 -24.91 32.26 17.15
N ARG A 28 -24.05 31.34 16.66
CA ARG A 28 -22.89 31.63 15.79
C ARG A 28 -22.70 30.55 14.71
N PRO A 29 -23.65 30.43 13.75
CA PRO A 29 -23.69 29.29 12.81
C PRO A 29 -22.44 29.18 11.93
N LEU A 30 -21.89 30.29 11.43
CA LEU A 30 -20.71 30.26 10.56
C LEU A 30 -19.46 29.78 11.31
N LEU A 31 -19.29 30.19 12.57
CA LEU A 31 -18.19 29.74 13.40
C LEU A 31 -18.33 28.24 13.73
N ALA A 32 -19.53 27.80 14.07
CA ALA A 32 -19.81 26.40 14.38
C ALA A 32 -19.56 25.51 13.15
N LEU A 33 -20.01 25.92 11.97
CA LEU A 33 -19.73 25.21 10.70
C LEU A 33 -18.24 25.20 10.37
N GLY A 34 -17.51 26.30 10.56
CA GLY A 34 -16.08 26.39 10.30
C GLY A 34 -15.27 25.41 11.18
N VAL A 35 -15.58 25.32 12.46
CA VAL A 35 -14.91 24.39 13.40
C VAL A 35 -15.23 22.92 13.03
N LEU A 36 -16.49 22.63 12.72
CA LEU A 36 -16.90 21.30 12.27
C LEU A 36 -16.21 20.90 10.95
N PHE A 37 -16.16 21.80 9.98
CA PHE A 37 -15.46 21.57 8.71
C PHE A 37 -13.96 21.28 8.92
N LEU A 38 -13.29 22.08 9.76
CA LEU A 38 -11.88 21.86 10.09
C LEU A 38 -11.65 20.48 10.70
N SER A 39 -12.53 20.03 11.58
CA SER A 39 -12.43 18.70 12.19
C SER A 39 -12.54 17.58 11.14
N HIS A 40 -13.39 17.73 10.14
CA HIS A 40 -13.51 16.78 9.05
C HIS A 40 -12.27 16.77 8.15
N LEU A 41 -11.67 17.92 7.87
CA LEU A 41 -10.41 17.98 7.12
C LEU A 41 -9.27 17.26 7.87
N LEU A 42 -9.20 17.38 9.19
CA LEU A 42 -8.22 16.66 10.02
C LEU A 42 -8.42 15.14 10.01
N ILE A 43 -9.65 14.66 9.83
CA ILE A 43 -9.95 13.23 9.66
C ILE A 43 -9.64 12.79 8.23
N LEU A 44 -10.05 13.56 7.23
CA LEU A 44 -9.90 13.20 5.82
C LEU A 44 -8.43 13.20 5.38
N PHE A 45 -7.62 14.13 5.85
CA PHE A 45 -6.23 14.22 5.45
C PHE A 45 -5.44 12.92 5.67
N PRO A 46 -5.35 12.33 6.89
CA PRO A 46 -4.64 11.08 7.10
C PRO A 46 -5.34 9.86 6.48
N THR A 47 -6.63 9.98 6.16
CA THR A 47 -7.42 8.94 5.49
C THR A 47 -7.08 8.86 4.01
N LEU A 48 -6.96 10.00 3.33
CA LEU A 48 -6.75 10.10 1.88
C LEU A 48 -5.27 10.16 1.49
N VAL A 49 -4.37 10.50 2.43
CA VAL A 49 -2.93 10.53 2.19
C VAL A 49 -2.31 9.19 2.57
N ALA A 50 -1.94 8.39 1.57
CA ALA A 50 -1.51 6.99 1.72
C ALA A 50 -0.42 6.78 2.78
N ASN A 51 0.63 7.62 2.79
CA ASN A 51 1.77 7.48 3.69
C ASN A 51 1.65 8.31 4.98
N CYS A 52 0.50 8.95 5.24
CA CYS A 52 0.31 9.75 6.45
C CYS A 52 0.28 8.85 7.70
N PRO A 53 1.15 9.07 8.71
CA PRO A 53 1.23 8.24 9.90
C PRO A 53 0.31 8.69 11.04
N TRP A 54 -0.63 9.62 10.80
CA TRP A 54 -1.45 10.18 11.89
C TRP A 54 -2.44 9.17 12.50
N TRP A 55 -2.88 8.17 11.70
CA TRP A 55 -3.70 7.08 12.23
C TRP A 55 -2.86 5.99 12.92
N GLY A 56 -1.55 5.93 12.62
CA GLY A 56 -0.60 4.96 13.13
C GLY A 56 0.59 4.79 12.18
N PRO A 57 1.62 4.01 12.56
CA PRO A 57 2.86 3.88 11.79
C PRO A 57 2.62 3.29 10.41
N VAL A 58 3.27 3.87 9.40
CA VAL A 58 3.30 3.38 8.02
C VAL A 58 4.77 3.15 7.64
N VAL A 59 5.12 1.93 7.27
CA VAL A 59 6.46 1.61 6.77
C VAL A 59 6.55 2.14 5.34
N THR A 60 7.35 3.17 5.12
CA THR A 60 7.53 3.81 3.80
C THR A 60 8.95 3.65 3.26
N ARG A 61 9.88 3.16 4.09
CA ARG A 61 11.27 2.87 3.75
C ARG A 61 11.86 1.89 4.76
N PHE A 62 13.00 1.28 4.42
CA PHE A 62 13.79 0.49 5.36
C PHE A 62 15.21 1.06 5.48
N GLU A 63 15.90 0.73 6.55
CA GLU A 63 17.28 1.18 6.76
C GLU A 63 18.27 0.23 6.09
N THR A 64 19.17 0.77 5.29
CA THR A 64 20.27 0.06 4.67
C THR A 64 21.42 1.02 4.36
N PRO A 65 22.67 0.63 4.59
CA PRO A 65 23.85 1.38 4.17
C PRO A 65 24.19 1.16 2.68
N ARG A 66 23.48 0.21 2.02
CA ARG A 66 23.76 -0.20 0.63
C ARG A 66 22.74 0.43 -0.33
N ARG A 67 23.05 0.35 -1.63
CA ARG A 67 22.10 0.71 -2.69
C ARG A 67 21.08 -0.42 -2.88
N GLU A 68 20.22 -0.58 -1.89
CA GLU A 68 19.18 -1.61 -1.85
C GLU A 68 17.79 -0.94 -1.85
N VAL A 69 16.84 -1.61 -2.49
CA VAL A 69 15.43 -1.22 -2.55
C VAL A 69 14.55 -2.42 -2.22
N TRP A 70 13.40 -2.16 -1.67
CA TRP A 70 12.36 -3.15 -1.48
C TRP A 70 11.34 -3.02 -2.62
N LEU A 71 11.42 -3.93 -3.58
CA LEU A 71 10.46 -4.01 -4.67
C LEU A 71 9.16 -4.65 -4.17
N THR A 72 8.03 -4.03 -4.48
CA THR A 72 6.70 -4.53 -4.12
C THR A 72 5.79 -4.51 -5.33
N ILE A 73 4.97 -5.57 -5.48
CA ILE A 73 4.04 -5.78 -6.59
C ILE A 73 2.66 -6.04 -5.99
N ASP A 74 1.69 -5.18 -6.32
CA ASP A 74 0.33 -5.25 -5.77
C ASP A 74 -0.65 -5.94 -6.75
N ASP A 75 -1.80 -6.34 -6.22
CA ASP A 75 -3.01 -6.79 -6.94
C ASP A 75 -2.98 -8.22 -7.52
N GLY A 76 -1.89 -8.96 -7.34
CA GLY A 76 -1.79 -10.36 -7.74
C GLY A 76 -2.56 -11.35 -6.84
N PRO A 77 -2.37 -12.67 -7.10
CA PRO A 77 -1.72 -13.22 -8.28
C PRO A 77 -2.58 -13.14 -9.55
N ASP A 78 -1.94 -13.18 -10.70
CA ASP A 78 -2.59 -13.16 -12.01
C ASP A 78 -2.02 -14.28 -12.89
N PRO A 79 -2.84 -15.12 -13.57
CA PRO A 79 -2.37 -16.31 -14.28
C PRO A 79 -1.51 -15.99 -15.51
N ILE A 80 -1.52 -14.75 -16.01
CA ILE A 80 -0.73 -14.31 -17.16
C ILE A 80 0.49 -13.50 -16.70
N HIS A 81 0.29 -12.54 -15.79
CA HIS A 81 1.37 -11.66 -15.36
C HIS A 81 2.33 -12.34 -14.38
N THR A 82 1.81 -13.07 -13.36
CA THR A 82 2.67 -13.65 -12.32
C THR A 82 3.78 -14.54 -12.88
N PRO A 83 3.53 -15.53 -13.76
CA PRO A 83 4.61 -16.35 -14.31
C PRO A 83 5.68 -15.52 -15.05
N ARG A 84 5.27 -14.57 -15.86
CA ARG A 84 6.19 -13.69 -16.60
C ARG A 84 7.02 -12.81 -15.69
N MET A 85 6.41 -12.28 -14.63
CA MET A 85 7.13 -11.47 -13.65
C MET A 85 8.13 -12.29 -12.85
N LEU A 86 7.84 -13.53 -12.53
CA LEU A 86 8.77 -14.44 -11.86
C LEU A 86 9.99 -14.73 -12.76
N GLU A 87 9.80 -15.00 -14.06
CA GLU A 87 10.91 -15.17 -15.02
C GLU A 87 11.79 -13.92 -15.12
N ILE A 88 11.17 -12.73 -15.10
CA ILE A 88 11.90 -11.45 -15.13
C ILE A 88 12.70 -11.27 -13.84
N LEU A 89 12.07 -11.50 -12.65
CA LEU A 89 12.73 -11.38 -11.35
C LEU A 89 13.93 -12.32 -11.24
N GLU A 90 13.80 -13.56 -11.72
CA GLU A 90 14.88 -14.55 -11.74
C GLU A 90 16.06 -14.06 -12.60
N ARG A 91 15.82 -13.59 -13.83
CA ARG A 91 16.87 -13.06 -14.73
C ARG A 91 17.66 -11.89 -14.13
N PHE A 92 17.04 -11.08 -13.29
CA PHE A 92 17.69 -9.96 -12.61
C PHE A 92 18.18 -10.29 -11.19
N GLU A 93 18.08 -11.55 -10.74
CA GLU A 93 18.39 -11.98 -9.36
C GLU A 93 17.70 -11.08 -8.31
N ALA A 94 16.49 -10.62 -8.62
CA ALA A 94 15.75 -9.65 -7.83
C ALA A 94 14.72 -10.34 -6.93
N GLN A 95 14.62 -9.90 -5.67
CA GLN A 95 13.58 -10.33 -4.75
C GLN A 95 12.48 -9.27 -4.65
N ALA A 96 11.22 -9.72 -4.49
CA ALA A 96 10.07 -8.87 -4.36
C ALA A 96 9.10 -9.38 -3.30
N THR A 97 8.27 -8.48 -2.75
CA THR A 97 7.09 -8.82 -1.96
C THR A 97 5.84 -8.60 -2.80
N PHE A 98 5.03 -9.62 -2.95
CA PHE A 98 3.75 -9.57 -3.65
C PHE A 98 2.64 -9.33 -2.63
N PHE A 99 1.98 -8.17 -2.70
CA PHE A 99 0.79 -7.87 -1.93
C PHE A 99 -0.44 -8.39 -2.68
N VAL A 100 -0.88 -9.58 -2.29
CA VAL A 100 -1.89 -10.34 -3.03
C VAL A 100 -3.29 -10.13 -2.48
N ILE A 101 -4.28 -10.10 -3.38
CA ILE A 101 -5.70 -10.07 -3.06
C ILE A 101 -6.17 -11.47 -2.67
N GLY A 102 -6.85 -11.61 -1.53
CA GLY A 102 -7.25 -12.92 -0.99
C GLY A 102 -8.10 -13.74 -1.95
N GLU A 103 -9.09 -13.13 -2.62
CA GLU A 103 -9.93 -13.82 -3.61
C GLU A 103 -9.13 -14.28 -4.84
N ARG A 104 -8.13 -13.51 -5.26
CA ARG A 104 -7.21 -13.92 -6.34
C ARG A 104 -6.29 -15.04 -5.89
N ALA A 105 -5.75 -14.97 -4.67
CA ALA A 105 -4.93 -16.03 -4.08
C ALA A 105 -5.70 -17.36 -3.98
N ALA A 106 -6.97 -17.31 -3.62
CA ALA A 106 -7.85 -18.48 -3.60
C ALA A 106 -8.19 -19.01 -4.99
N LYS A 107 -8.34 -18.11 -5.97
CA LYS A 107 -8.65 -18.47 -7.36
C LYS A 107 -7.45 -19.03 -8.13
N TYR A 108 -6.25 -18.56 -7.81
CA TYR A 108 -5.01 -18.89 -8.51
C TYR A 108 -3.94 -19.43 -7.53
N PRO A 109 -4.22 -20.59 -6.88
CA PRO A 109 -3.33 -21.13 -5.85
C PRO A 109 -1.96 -21.58 -6.40
N ASN A 110 -1.89 -21.99 -7.67
CA ASN A 110 -0.64 -22.40 -8.30
C ASN A 110 0.32 -21.22 -8.48
N GLU A 111 -0.20 -20.07 -8.91
CA GLU A 111 0.57 -18.83 -9.05
C GLU A 111 1.03 -18.32 -7.69
N LEU A 112 0.18 -18.42 -6.67
CA LEU A 112 0.54 -18.06 -5.29
C LEU A 112 1.69 -18.92 -4.76
N GLU A 113 1.64 -20.23 -5.03
CA GLU A 113 2.71 -21.16 -4.61
C GLU A 113 3.99 -20.93 -5.43
N ALA A 114 3.89 -20.63 -6.71
CA ALA A 114 5.03 -20.30 -7.56
C ALA A 114 5.78 -19.05 -7.04
N ILE A 115 5.06 -18.01 -6.57
CA ILE A 115 5.68 -16.84 -5.93
C ILE A 115 6.53 -17.26 -4.72
N ARG A 116 5.99 -18.13 -3.87
CA ARG A 116 6.69 -18.62 -2.66
C ARG A 116 7.89 -19.49 -3.01
N ALA A 117 7.69 -20.44 -3.94
CA ALA A 117 8.74 -21.36 -4.39
C ALA A 117 9.93 -20.63 -5.02
N ALA A 118 9.68 -19.50 -5.71
CA ALA A 118 10.71 -18.63 -6.24
C ALA A 118 11.43 -17.77 -5.18
N GLY A 119 11.09 -17.92 -3.88
CA GLY A 119 11.76 -17.21 -2.77
C GLY A 119 11.29 -15.77 -2.58
N HIS A 120 10.15 -15.39 -3.16
CA HIS A 120 9.54 -14.08 -2.95
C HIS A 120 8.62 -14.09 -1.71
N GLU A 121 8.38 -12.91 -1.13
CA GLU A 121 7.48 -12.78 0.00
C GLU A 121 6.04 -12.50 -0.47
N VAL A 122 5.07 -13.15 0.18
CA VAL A 122 3.64 -12.92 -0.03
C VAL A 122 3.09 -12.10 1.12
N ALA A 123 2.38 -11.02 0.81
CA ALA A 123 1.80 -10.10 1.78
C ALA A 123 0.31 -9.83 1.51
N ASN A 124 -0.39 -9.33 2.53
CA ASN A 124 -1.84 -9.15 2.51
C ASN A 124 -2.25 -7.83 1.84
N HIS A 125 -3.14 -7.92 0.83
CA HIS A 125 -3.74 -6.77 0.15
C HIS A 125 -5.27 -6.78 0.23
N THR A 126 -5.83 -7.12 1.40
CA THR A 126 -7.26 -7.37 1.67
C THR A 126 -7.83 -8.62 0.98
N ALA A 127 -9.06 -8.98 1.33
CA ALA A 127 -9.77 -10.10 0.70
C ALA A 127 -10.21 -9.78 -0.73
N THR A 128 -10.85 -8.61 -0.94
CA THR A 128 -11.58 -8.27 -2.17
C THR A 128 -11.06 -7.05 -2.92
N HIS A 129 -10.07 -6.36 -2.38
CA HIS A 129 -9.49 -5.12 -2.91
C HIS A 129 -10.52 -3.98 -3.12
N PRO A 130 -11.24 -3.53 -2.09
CA PRO A 130 -12.24 -2.47 -2.22
C PRO A 130 -11.59 -1.07 -2.33
N SER A 131 -10.90 -0.79 -3.43
CA SER A 131 -10.02 0.37 -3.62
C SER A 131 -10.70 1.73 -3.41
N GLY A 132 -11.98 1.85 -3.78
CA GLY A 132 -12.75 3.09 -3.63
C GLY A 132 -13.42 3.27 -2.27
N THR A 133 -13.57 2.22 -1.47
CA THR A 133 -14.46 2.19 -0.30
C THR A 133 -13.83 1.67 1.00
N PHE A 134 -12.67 1.03 0.96
CA PHE A 134 -12.03 0.45 2.15
C PHE A 134 -11.91 1.45 3.33
N TRP A 135 -11.57 2.68 3.03
CA TRP A 135 -11.44 3.75 4.02
C TRP A 135 -12.75 4.15 4.70
N CYS A 136 -13.91 3.81 4.12
CA CYS A 136 -15.23 4.06 4.70
C CYS A 136 -15.75 2.87 5.54
N TYR A 137 -15.04 1.72 5.56
CA TYR A 137 -15.55 0.52 6.20
C TYR A 137 -15.58 0.63 7.72
N PRO A 138 -16.63 0.08 8.37
CA PRO A 138 -16.69 -0.06 9.81
C PRO A 138 -15.66 -1.10 10.29
N PRO A 139 -15.33 -1.11 11.61
CA PRO A 139 -14.25 -1.94 12.15
C PRO A 139 -14.42 -3.45 11.89
N GLY A 140 -15.65 -3.97 11.93
CA GLY A 140 -15.91 -5.39 11.65
C GLY A 140 -15.60 -5.76 10.20
N ARG A 141 -15.98 -4.91 9.23
CA ARG A 141 -15.70 -5.15 7.81
C ARG A 141 -14.22 -4.98 7.46
N ILE A 142 -13.51 -4.05 8.13
CA ILE A 142 -12.05 -3.94 7.99
C ILE A 142 -11.37 -5.22 8.50
N ALA A 143 -11.82 -5.74 9.66
CA ALA A 143 -11.30 -6.99 10.20
C ALA A 143 -11.53 -8.16 9.24
N ASP A 144 -12.72 -8.29 8.67
CA ASP A 144 -13.08 -9.33 7.71
C ASP A 144 -12.20 -9.27 6.44
N GLU A 145 -11.99 -8.07 5.87
CA GLU A 145 -11.11 -7.87 4.72
C GLU A 145 -9.66 -8.26 5.00
N ILE A 146 -9.17 -8.05 6.23
CA ILE A 146 -7.82 -8.46 6.61
C ILE A 146 -7.75 -9.96 6.85
N ASP A 147 -8.73 -10.55 7.55
CA ASP A 147 -8.72 -11.96 7.97
C ASP A 147 -8.91 -12.93 6.80
N ARG A 148 -9.70 -12.55 5.82
CA ARG A 148 -9.93 -13.32 4.59
C ARG A 148 -8.85 -13.09 3.52
N GLY A 149 -7.95 -12.13 3.74
CA GLY A 149 -6.72 -12.01 2.95
C GLY A 149 -5.70 -13.08 3.33
N VAL A 150 -4.53 -13.06 2.71
CA VAL A 150 -3.45 -14.01 3.04
C VAL A 150 -2.83 -13.71 4.39
N ALA A 151 -2.47 -14.75 5.13
CA ALA A 151 -1.72 -14.58 6.39
C ALA A 151 -0.32 -14.02 6.11
N SER A 152 0.02 -12.89 6.71
CA SER A 152 1.31 -12.22 6.53
C SER A 152 1.60 -11.26 7.67
N ARG A 153 2.88 -10.93 7.84
CA ARG A 153 3.31 -9.84 8.74
C ARG A 153 3.10 -8.44 8.15
N TYR A 154 2.91 -8.35 6.84
CA TYR A 154 2.71 -7.09 6.12
C TYR A 154 1.31 -6.99 5.54
N PHE A 155 0.78 -5.79 5.60
CA PHE A 155 -0.50 -5.41 5.01
C PHE A 155 -0.34 -4.11 4.23
N ARG A 156 -0.97 -4.03 3.07
CA ARG A 156 -1.12 -2.79 2.31
C ARG A 156 -2.60 -2.50 2.08
N ALA A 157 -3.02 -1.28 2.40
CA ALA A 157 -4.39 -0.86 2.15
C ALA A 157 -4.60 -0.57 0.66
N PRO A 158 -5.74 -0.98 0.05
CA PRO A 158 -6.09 -0.66 -1.32
C PRO A 158 -5.96 0.84 -1.61
N ALA A 159 -5.27 1.21 -2.69
CA ALA A 159 -4.92 2.59 -3.06
C ALA A 159 -4.21 3.39 -1.94
N GLY A 160 -3.76 2.75 -0.87
CA GLY A 160 -3.20 3.37 0.34
C GLY A 160 -4.21 4.08 1.23
N LEU A 161 -5.51 4.02 0.91
CA LEU A 161 -6.58 4.67 1.65
C LEU A 161 -6.93 3.90 2.92
N LYS A 162 -7.02 4.60 4.06
CA LYS A 162 -7.22 3.96 5.37
C LYS A 162 -7.93 4.88 6.35
N ASN A 163 -8.69 4.32 7.27
CA ASN A 163 -9.27 5.08 8.38
C ASN A 163 -8.62 4.70 9.72
N PHE A 164 -9.08 5.32 10.78
CA PHE A 164 -8.55 5.14 12.13
C PHE A 164 -8.80 3.76 12.75
N PHE A 165 -9.60 2.87 12.12
CA PHE A 165 -9.82 1.50 12.57
C PHE A 165 -8.76 0.52 12.04
N VAL A 166 -8.07 0.84 10.94
CA VAL A 166 -7.12 -0.07 10.28
C VAL A 166 -5.96 -0.44 11.21
N HIS A 167 -5.29 0.55 11.82
CA HIS A 167 -4.14 0.27 12.69
C HIS A 167 -4.47 -0.61 13.90
N PRO A 168 -5.57 -0.38 14.66
CA PRO A 168 -5.95 -1.31 15.74
C PRO A 168 -6.26 -2.72 15.24
N ALA A 169 -6.82 -2.86 14.05
CA ALA A 169 -7.08 -4.16 13.46
C ALA A 169 -5.78 -4.91 13.11
N LEU A 170 -4.79 -4.20 12.54
CA LEU A 170 -3.47 -4.76 12.22
C LEU A 170 -2.67 -5.08 13.49
N ALA A 171 -2.68 -4.20 14.49
CA ALA A 171 -1.95 -4.40 15.74
C ALA A 171 -2.39 -5.69 16.47
N ARG A 172 -3.69 -5.98 16.49
CA ARG A 172 -4.23 -7.23 17.08
C ARG A 172 -3.75 -8.49 16.35
N ARG A 173 -3.24 -8.37 15.12
CA ARG A 173 -2.75 -9.46 14.27
C ARG A 173 -1.23 -9.47 14.14
N GLY A 174 -0.54 -8.56 14.84
CA GLY A 174 0.92 -8.41 14.70
C GLY A 174 1.37 -7.96 13.30
N MET A 175 0.47 -7.31 12.54
CA MET A 175 0.75 -6.88 11.17
C MET A 175 1.21 -5.42 11.10
N GLN A 176 2.08 -5.13 10.14
CA GLN A 176 2.57 -3.78 9.84
C GLN A 176 1.93 -3.24 8.56
N LEU A 177 1.48 -1.98 8.61
CA LEU A 177 1.01 -1.27 7.41
C LEU A 177 2.20 -0.79 6.58
N VAL A 178 2.25 -1.23 5.32
CA VAL A 178 3.31 -0.88 4.38
C VAL A 178 2.76 0.08 3.32
N GLY A 179 3.38 1.24 3.21
CA GLY A 179 3.19 2.19 2.13
C GLY A 179 4.27 2.03 1.06
N TRP A 180 4.69 3.14 0.47
CA TRP A 180 5.76 3.17 -0.55
C TRP A 180 6.52 4.50 -0.51
N THR A 181 7.75 4.48 -0.96
CA THR A 181 8.54 5.70 -1.16
C THR A 181 8.37 6.22 -2.59
N VAL A 182 8.36 5.27 -3.54
CA VAL A 182 8.34 5.56 -4.97
C VAL A 182 7.31 4.66 -5.65
N ARG A 183 6.52 5.24 -6.55
CA ARG A 183 5.61 4.49 -7.43
C ARG A 183 5.82 4.90 -8.89
N GLY A 184 5.70 3.94 -9.80
CA GLY A 184 5.85 4.14 -11.25
C GLY A 184 4.62 4.77 -11.89
N LEU A 185 3.44 4.73 -11.22
CA LEU A 185 2.15 5.07 -11.80
C LEU A 185 1.77 4.17 -13.00
N ASP A 186 2.17 2.93 -12.94
CA ASP A 186 1.95 1.90 -13.97
C ASP A 186 0.46 1.55 -14.18
N THR A 187 -0.42 1.83 -13.20
CA THR A 187 -1.88 1.72 -13.36
C THR A 187 -2.48 2.89 -14.18
N VAL A 188 -1.76 3.99 -14.38
CA VAL A 188 -2.23 5.22 -15.05
C VAL A 188 -1.47 5.49 -16.34
N LYS A 189 -0.14 5.32 -16.32
CA LYS A 189 0.74 5.54 -17.49
C LYS A 189 0.49 4.46 -18.55
N LYS A 190 0.78 4.84 -19.81
CA LYS A 190 0.66 3.95 -20.96
C LYS A 190 2.03 3.58 -21.57
N ASP A 191 3.11 4.12 -21.03
CA ASP A 191 4.48 3.90 -21.50
C ASP A 191 5.32 3.27 -20.40
N PRO A 192 5.75 2.01 -20.52
CA PRO A 192 6.62 1.32 -19.58
C PRO A 192 7.95 2.04 -19.33
N ALA A 193 8.51 2.68 -20.34
CA ALA A 193 9.77 3.43 -20.20
C ALA A 193 9.58 4.66 -19.30
N ALA A 194 8.43 5.36 -19.42
CA ALA A 194 8.10 6.48 -18.54
C ALA A 194 7.84 6.04 -17.09
N VAL A 195 7.36 4.80 -16.86
CA VAL A 195 7.24 4.20 -15.52
C VAL A 195 8.63 4.01 -14.90
N ALA A 196 9.52 3.33 -15.59
CA ALA A 196 10.89 3.06 -15.14
C ALA A 196 11.68 4.36 -14.88
N ALA A 197 11.61 5.32 -15.80
CA ALA A 197 12.27 6.62 -15.66
C ALA A 197 11.77 7.40 -14.42
N LEU A 198 10.48 7.35 -14.13
CA LEU A 198 9.90 7.99 -12.95
C LEU A 198 10.42 7.35 -11.65
N ILE A 199 10.52 6.03 -11.62
CA ILE A 199 11.07 5.28 -10.47
C ILE A 199 12.54 5.66 -10.30
N LEU A 200 13.35 5.55 -11.34
CA LEU A 200 14.79 5.84 -11.28
C LEU A 200 15.09 7.28 -10.81
N LYS A 201 14.29 8.25 -11.24
CA LYS A 201 14.45 9.66 -10.83
C LYS A 201 14.27 9.86 -9.32
N ARG A 202 13.45 9.03 -8.67
CA ARG A 202 13.01 9.22 -7.27
C ARG A 202 13.62 8.22 -6.30
N VAL A 203 14.12 7.10 -6.78
CA VAL A 203 14.66 6.04 -5.94
C VAL A 203 15.86 6.51 -5.12
N ARG A 204 15.96 6.03 -3.87
CA ARG A 204 17.08 6.24 -2.93
C ARG A 204 17.30 4.93 -2.17
N PRO A 205 18.47 4.71 -1.56
CA PRO A 205 18.68 3.56 -0.68
C PRO A 205 17.58 3.43 0.37
N GLY A 206 17.07 2.22 0.57
CA GLY A 206 15.98 1.91 1.47
C GLY A 206 14.58 2.26 0.94
N ALA A 207 14.44 2.68 -0.32
CA ALA A 207 13.14 2.98 -0.91
C ALA A 207 12.28 1.72 -1.07
N ILE A 208 10.98 1.87 -0.83
CA ILE A 208 9.95 0.89 -1.20
C ILE A 208 9.39 1.32 -2.55
N VAL A 209 9.60 0.47 -3.54
CA VAL A 209 9.15 0.68 -4.94
C VAL A 209 7.85 -0.07 -5.17
N LEU A 210 6.82 0.63 -5.65
CA LEU A 210 5.51 0.07 -5.94
C LEU A 210 5.28 -0.08 -7.44
N LEU A 211 4.98 -1.30 -7.86
CA LEU A 211 4.44 -1.71 -9.14
C LEU A 211 3.19 -2.57 -8.93
N HIS A 212 2.49 -2.91 -10.01
CA HIS A 212 1.25 -3.70 -9.97
C HIS A 212 1.27 -4.83 -10.99
N GLU A 213 0.40 -5.82 -10.79
CA GLU A 213 0.05 -6.86 -11.76
C GLU A 213 -1.48 -7.00 -11.86
N GLY A 214 -1.98 -7.83 -12.79
CA GLY A 214 -3.39 -8.16 -12.90
C GLY A 214 -4.32 -7.05 -13.41
N HIS A 215 -3.77 -5.91 -13.80
CA HIS A 215 -4.48 -4.86 -14.52
C HIS A 215 -4.24 -4.98 -16.02
N ARG A 216 -5.25 -4.62 -16.84
CA ARG A 216 -5.17 -4.63 -18.31
C ARG A 216 -4.73 -5.97 -18.93
N THR A 217 -4.79 -7.08 -18.17
CA THR A 217 -4.32 -8.38 -18.62
C THR A 217 -4.93 -8.82 -19.96
N ALA A 218 -6.23 -8.52 -20.17
CA ALA A 218 -6.94 -8.88 -21.39
C ALA A 218 -6.59 -7.98 -22.61
N SER A 219 -6.25 -6.70 -22.38
CA SER A 219 -6.01 -5.74 -23.47
C SER A 219 -4.52 -5.49 -23.75
N GLU A 220 -3.70 -5.55 -22.72
CA GLU A 220 -2.27 -5.23 -22.78
C GLU A 220 -1.49 -6.22 -21.88
N PRO A 221 -1.42 -7.54 -22.22
CA PRO A 221 -0.88 -8.58 -21.33
C PRO A 221 0.61 -8.42 -21.04
N ASP A 222 1.34 -7.67 -21.85
CA ASP A 222 2.79 -7.47 -21.69
C ASP A 222 3.12 -6.17 -20.94
N PHE A 223 2.16 -5.29 -20.69
CA PHE A 223 2.43 -3.95 -20.18
C PHE A 223 3.10 -3.99 -18.80
N HIS A 224 2.51 -4.66 -17.82
CA HIS A 224 3.06 -4.72 -16.45
C HIS A 224 4.35 -5.52 -16.34
N PRO A 225 4.51 -6.70 -16.97
CA PRO A 225 5.80 -7.37 -17.10
C PRO A 225 6.89 -6.48 -17.71
N HIS A 226 6.59 -5.74 -18.77
CA HIS A 226 7.53 -4.81 -19.39
C HIS A 226 7.87 -3.61 -18.48
N CYS A 227 6.91 -3.08 -17.71
CA CYS A 227 7.20 -2.08 -16.68
C CYS A 227 8.19 -2.61 -15.63
N LEU A 228 8.02 -3.85 -15.18
CA LEU A 228 8.94 -4.50 -14.24
C LEU A 228 10.33 -4.67 -14.86
N GLU A 229 10.42 -5.20 -16.06
CA GLU A 229 11.68 -5.45 -16.76
C GLU A 229 12.51 -4.17 -16.94
N LEU A 230 11.91 -3.11 -17.47
CA LEU A 230 12.59 -1.83 -17.65
C LEU A 230 12.96 -1.17 -16.32
N THR A 231 12.12 -1.35 -15.27
CA THR A 231 12.44 -0.85 -13.93
C THR A 231 13.65 -1.58 -13.35
N LEU A 232 13.70 -2.91 -13.44
CA LEU A 232 14.83 -3.70 -12.96
C LEU A 232 16.12 -3.38 -13.72
N ALA A 233 16.06 -3.28 -15.06
CA ALA A 233 17.20 -2.87 -15.88
C ALA A 233 17.73 -1.49 -15.45
N ALA A 234 16.85 -0.51 -15.25
CA ALA A 234 17.24 0.83 -14.82
C ALA A 234 17.85 0.83 -13.39
N LEU A 235 17.29 0.06 -12.46
CA LEU A 235 17.81 -0.08 -11.10
C LEU A 235 19.18 -0.76 -11.08
N THR A 236 19.35 -1.85 -11.81
CA THR A 236 20.62 -2.59 -11.94
C THR A 236 21.72 -1.72 -12.55
N ASN A 237 21.43 -1.00 -13.64
CA ASN A 237 22.36 -0.05 -14.27
C ASN A 237 22.76 1.09 -13.31
N ALA A 238 21.90 1.44 -12.36
CA ALA A 238 22.18 2.40 -11.31
C ALA A 238 22.78 1.75 -10.04
N ASN A 239 23.21 0.48 -10.11
CA ASN A 239 23.79 -0.31 -9.02
C ASN A 239 22.85 -0.48 -7.80
N TYR A 240 21.54 -0.52 -7.99
CA TYR A 240 20.59 -0.91 -6.95
C TYR A 240 20.31 -2.41 -7.02
N ARG A 241 20.14 -3.03 -5.84
CA ARG A 241 19.68 -4.41 -5.69
C ARG A 241 18.28 -4.42 -5.09
N CYS A 242 17.41 -5.27 -5.63
CA CYS A 242 16.09 -5.53 -5.07
C CYS A 242 16.21 -6.65 -4.02
N VAL A 243 15.89 -6.33 -2.75
CA VAL A 243 16.03 -7.26 -1.64
C VAL A 243 14.73 -7.33 -0.83
N LEU A 244 14.52 -8.42 -0.12
CA LEU A 244 13.50 -8.49 0.92
C LEU A 244 14.04 -7.79 2.18
N PRO A 245 13.25 -6.95 2.85
CA PRO A 245 13.68 -6.32 4.08
C PRO A 245 13.83 -7.40 5.17
N GLY A 246 14.89 -7.29 5.96
CA GLY A 246 15.09 -8.13 7.12
C GLY A 246 13.96 -7.98 8.16
N LYS A 247 13.97 -8.82 9.20
CA LYS A 247 13.12 -8.59 10.38
C LYS A 247 13.67 -7.38 11.11
N TRP A 248 12.94 -6.32 11.24
CA TRP A 248 13.15 -5.21 12.15
C TRP A 248 12.26 -5.30 13.37
#